data_82cdb265cb2cd25655e3b8ceba501776
#
_entry.id   82cdb265cb2cd25655e3b8ceba501776
#
_cell.length_a   1.000
_cell.length_b   1.000
_cell.length_c   1.000
_cell.angle_alpha   90.00
_cell.angle_beta   90.00
_cell.angle_gamma   90.00
#
_symmetry.space_group_name_H-M   'P 1'
#
loop_
_entity.id
_entity.type
_entity.pdbx_description
1 polymer ?
#
loop_
_entity_poly.entity_id
_entity_poly.type
_entity_poly.pdbx_seq_one_letter_code
_entity_poly.pdbx_strand_id
1 'polypeptide(L)'
;FRDSFGNAVLPFFAQAFREAEFSRAVPYRLDLTAARQADAVVVEIVERNLPDLTVRAPVMPAPRRDLPGDAPADGSAAARIKTRTSHGFLHVYGELDARYSGSTAVYLRAGGVGYEAFPIREEALLDEGEGAGFSAYLPPEAADGPIELLAEQDGTVTVLGTIQPAHEATGD
;
A
#
# COMPACT_ATOMS: atom_id res chain seq x y z
N PHE A 1 -8.00 15.03 4.17
CA PHE A 1 -6.52 15.08 4.23
C PHE A 1 -6.05 16.17 3.28
N ARG A 2 -5.06 16.93 3.67
CA ARG A 2 -4.62 18.09 2.91
C ARG A 2 -3.18 18.50 3.18
N ASP A 3 -2.61 19.25 2.27
CA ASP A 3 -1.39 20.03 2.51
C ASP A 3 -1.69 21.47 2.98
N SER A 4 -0.70 22.36 2.91
CA SER A 4 -0.86 23.75 3.35
C SER A 4 -1.78 24.59 2.43
N PHE A 5 -1.95 24.20 1.18
CA PHE A 5 -2.82 24.90 0.22
C PHE A 5 -4.30 24.67 0.54
N GLY A 6 -4.64 23.51 1.11
CA GLY A 6 -5.98 23.19 1.56
C GLY A 6 -6.52 24.14 2.65
N ASN A 7 -5.70 24.99 3.27
CA ASN A 7 -6.18 25.98 4.23
C ASN A 7 -7.25 26.91 3.65
N ALA A 8 -7.14 27.26 2.39
CA ALA A 8 -8.08 28.17 1.74
C ALA A 8 -9.47 27.56 1.54
N VAL A 9 -9.59 26.23 1.46
CA VAL A 9 -10.86 25.53 1.22
C VAL A 9 -11.55 25.07 2.51
N LEU A 10 -10.88 25.11 3.68
CA LEU A 10 -11.45 24.67 4.96
C LEU A 10 -12.80 25.32 5.29
N PRO A 11 -13.00 26.66 5.17
CA PRO A 11 -14.29 27.27 5.49
C PRO A 11 -15.42 26.77 4.61
N PHE A 12 -15.14 26.45 3.34
CA PHE A 12 -16.14 25.95 2.40
C PHE A 12 -16.56 24.53 2.76
N PHE A 13 -15.61 23.64 3.07
CA PHE A 13 -15.93 22.29 3.54
C PHE A 13 -16.68 22.31 4.88
N ALA A 14 -16.26 23.15 5.82
CA ALA A 14 -16.94 23.29 7.11
C ALA A 14 -18.40 23.77 6.99
N GLN A 15 -18.73 24.50 5.92
CA GLN A 15 -20.09 24.95 5.64
C GLN A 15 -20.89 23.93 4.83
N ALA A 16 -20.23 23.12 3.99
CA ALA A 16 -20.88 22.16 3.10
C ALA A 16 -21.28 20.85 3.78
N PHE A 17 -20.61 20.48 4.86
CA PHE A 17 -20.83 19.22 5.57
C PHE A 17 -21.28 19.47 7.01
N ARG A 18 -22.15 18.60 7.55
CA ARG A 18 -22.60 18.68 8.95
C ARG A 18 -21.44 18.50 9.92
N GLU A 19 -20.50 17.65 9.57
CA GLU A 19 -19.28 17.39 10.31
C GLU A 19 -18.11 17.24 9.32
N ALA A 20 -16.97 17.84 9.63
CA ALA A 20 -15.79 17.78 8.79
C ALA A 20 -14.52 17.67 9.65
N GLU A 21 -13.75 16.62 9.44
CA GLU A 21 -12.44 16.43 10.09
C GLU A 21 -11.32 16.72 9.09
N PHE A 22 -10.34 17.51 9.52
CA PHE A 22 -9.22 17.92 8.68
C PHE A 22 -7.89 17.41 9.25
N SER A 23 -7.08 16.78 8.42
CA SER A 23 -5.76 16.26 8.80
C SER A 23 -4.67 16.77 7.87
N ARG A 24 -3.52 17.14 8.45
CA ARG A 24 -2.26 17.42 7.76
C ARG A 24 -1.17 16.40 8.07
N ALA A 25 -1.51 15.35 8.81
CA ALA A 25 -0.55 14.31 9.15
C ALA A 25 -0.02 13.62 7.89
N VAL A 26 1.29 13.41 7.84
CA VAL A 26 1.97 12.66 6.78
C VAL A 26 2.76 11.54 7.46
N PRO A 27 2.62 10.29 7.03
CA PRO A 27 1.75 9.79 5.95
C PRO A 27 0.27 10.02 6.25
N TYR A 28 -0.54 10.13 5.19
CA TYR A 28 -1.99 10.23 5.35
C TYR A 28 -2.57 8.94 5.93
N ARG A 29 -3.32 9.08 7.04
CA ARG A 29 -3.94 7.97 7.77
C ARG A 29 -5.35 7.70 7.23
N LEU A 30 -5.43 7.21 5.98
CA LEU A 30 -6.71 6.89 5.32
C LEU A 30 -7.41 5.69 5.97
N ASP A 31 -6.68 4.86 6.70
CA ASP A 31 -7.21 3.77 7.52
C ASP A 31 -8.23 4.26 8.58
N LEU A 32 -8.10 5.49 9.06
CA LEU A 32 -9.00 6.05 10.07
C LEU A 32 -10.37 6.44 9.51
N THR A 33 -10.52 6.54 8.20
CA THR A 33 -11.79 6.98 7.58
C THR A 33 -12.95 6.03 7.85
N ALA A 34 -12.69 4.72 7.85
CA ALA A 34 -13.68 3.72 8.22
C ALA A 34 -14.07 3.80 9.70
N ALA A 35 -13.11 3.99 10.60
CA ALA A 35 -13.36 4.15 12.04
C ALA A 35 -14.15 5.43 12.35
N ARG A 36 -14.03 6.47 11.51
CA ARG A 36 -14.79 7.72 11.59
C ARG A 36 -16.14 7.66 10.89
N GLN A 37 -16.47 6.54 10.24
CA GLN A 37 -17.69 6.38 9.47
C GLN A 37 -17.90 7.53 8.45
N ALA A 38 -16.83 7.92 7.78
CA ALA A 38 -16.85 9.04 6.85
C ALA A 38 -17.65 8.69 5.58
N ASP A 39 -18.66 9.49 5.25
CA ASP A 39 -19.44 9.36 4.01
C ASP A 39 -18.63 9.75 2.78
N ALA A 40 -17.65 10.64 2.96
CA ALA A 40 -16.76 11.09 1.89
C ALA A 40 -15.35 11.34 2.43
N VAL A 41 -14.35 11.03 1.59
CA VAL A 41 -12.94 11.31 1.87
C VAL A 41 -12.41 12.18 0.74
N VAL A 42 -11.83 13.33 1.12
CA VAL A 42 -11.18 14.23 0.17
C VAL A 42 -9.70 14.28 0.50
N VAL A 43 -8.88 14.02 -0.50
CA VAL A 43 -7.42 14.20 -0.43
C VAL A 43 -7.06 15.36 -1.34
N GLU A 44 -6.62 16.45 -0.76
CA GLU A 44 -6.12 17.63 -1.46
C GLU A 44 -4.60 17.66 -1.33
N ILE A 45 -3.93 17.70 -2.46
CA ILE A 45 -2.47 17.79 -2.53
C ILE A 45 -2.07 18.62 -3.74
N VAL A 46 -1.15 19.53 -3.56
CA VAL A 46 -0.61 20.30 -4.68
C VAL A 46 0.27 19.40 -5.57
N GLU A 47 0.17 19.57 -6.88
CA GLU A 47 0.80 18.69 -7.89
C GLU A 47 2.29 18.41 -7.61
N ARG A 48 3.06 19.43 -7.23
CA ARG A 48 4.50 19.28 -6.93
C ARG A 48 4.79 18.34 -5.74
N ASN A 49 3.79 18.08 -4.88
CA ASN A 49 3.92 17.20 -3.72
C ASN A 49 3.42 15.77 -4.02
N LEU A 50 2.87 15.49 -5.21
CA LEU A 50 2.44 14.14 -5.59
C LEU A 50 3.57 13.10 -5.47
N PRO A 51 4.82 13.38 -5.85
CA PRO A 51 5.92 12.44 -5.63
C PRO A 51 6.15 12.07 -4.16
N ASP A 52 5.78 12.93 -3.22
CA ASP A 52 5.92 12.65 -1.78
C ASP A 52 5.06 11.47 -1.34
N LEU A 53 3.97 11.15 -2.05
CA LEU A 53 3.14 9.99 -1.76
C LEU A 53 3.90 8.67 -1.93
N THR A 54 4.89 8.62 -2.82
CA THR A 54 5.72 7.42 -3.00
C THR A 54 6.82 7.31 -1.95
N VAL A 55 7.24 8.43 -1.35
CA VAL A 55 8.25 8.49 -0.27
C VAL A 55 7.60 8.30 1.10
N ARG A 56 6.35 8.73 1.24
CA ARG A 56 5.55 8.65 2.47
C ARG A 56 4.17 8.10 2.13
N ALA A 57 4.14 6.82 1.75
CA ALA A 57 2.93 6.15 1.31
C ALA A 57 1.80 6.26 2.35
N PRO A 58 0.57 6.53 1.91
CA PRO A 58 -0.57 6.60 2.83
C PRO A 58 -0.80 5.24 3.51
N VAL A 59 -1.18 5.29 4.78
CA VAL A 59 -1.65 4.11 5.50
C VAL A 59 -3.11 3.90 5.13
N MET A 60 -3.39 2.84 4.37
CA MET A 60 -4.74 2.50 3.93
C MET A 60 -4.86 0.99 3.69
N PRO A 61 -6.02 0.39 3.96
CA PRO A 61 -6.26 -1.00 3.57
C PRO A 61 -6.02 -1.18 2.07
N ALA A 62 -5.25 -2.19 1.70
CA ALA A 62 -4.96 -2.47 0.30
C ALA A 62 -6.25 -2.83 -0.46
N PRO A 63 -6.52 -2.21 -1.62
CA PRO A 63 -7.69 -2.51 -2.43
C PRO A 63 -7.69 -3.98 -2.88
N ARG A 64 -8.85 -4.63 -2.78
CA ARG A 64 -9.01 -6.01 -3.29
C ARG A 64 -9.07 -6.01 -4.81
N ARG A 65 -8.49 -7.06 -5.41
CA ARG A 65 -8.48 -7.27 -6.87
C ARG A 65 -8.69 -8.74 -7.19
N ASP A 66 -9.41 -8.99 -8.26
CA ASP A 66 -9.52 -10.32 -8.83
C ASP A 66 -8.23 -10.61 -9.61
N LEU A 67 -7.53 -11.67 -9.24
CA LEU A 67 -6.28 -12.09 -9.85
C LEU A 67 -6.45 -13.48 -10.50
N PRO A 68 -5.75 -13.77 -11.61
CA PRO A 68 -5.77 -15.11 -12.20
C PRO A 68 -5.22 -16.13 -11.20
N GLY A 69 -5.93 -17.25 -11.03
CA GLY A 69 -5.55 -18.30 -10.07
C GLY A 69 -4.27 -19.03 -10.45
N ASP A 70 -3.96 -19.10 -11.74
CA ASP A 70 -2.89 -19.87 -12.38
C ASP A 70 -1.80 -18.97 -13.00
N ALA A 71 -1.51 -17.82 -12.37
CA ALA A 71 -0.47 -16.93 -12.84
C ALA A 71 0.89 -17.67 -12.92
N PRO A 72 1.63 -17.54 -14.03
CA PRO A 72 2.95 -18.17 -14.18
C PRO A 72 3.92 -17.65 -13.12
N ALA A 73 4.86 -18.49 -12.69
CA ALA A 73 5.89 -18.09 -11.74
C ALA A 73 7.21 -17.81 -12.46
N ASP A 74 7.86 -16.68 -12.12
CA ASP A 74 9.26 -16.42 -12.47
C ASP A 74 10.17 -16.80 -11.30
N GLY A 75 10.61 -18.05 -11.25
CA GLY A 75 11.51 -18.54 -10.20
C GLY A 75 12.90 -17.90 -10.19
N SER A 76 13.22 -17.04 -11.16
CA SER A 76 14.47 -16.29 -11.22
C SER A 76 14.32 -14.83 -10.71
N ALA A 77 13.11 -14.40 -10.35
CA ALA A 77 12.88 -13.05 -9.81
C ALA A 77 13.52 -12.91 -8.43
N ALA A 78 14.27 -11.82 -8.24
CA ALA A 78 14.95 -11.47 -6.98
C ALA A 78 14.13 -10.51 -6.13
N ALA A 79 12.83 -10.77 -5.97
CA ALA A 79 11.96 -9.94 -5.15
C ALA A 79 12.33 -10.04 -3.66
N ARG A 80 12.38 -8.90 -2.98
CA ARG A 80 12.60 -8.81 -1.53
C ARG A 80 11.32 -8.43 -0.85
N ILE A 81 10.77 -9.32 -0.05
CA ILE A 81 9.48 -9.14 0.62
C ILE A 81 9.73 -9.11 2.13
N LYS A 82 9.25 -8.07 2.80
CA LYS A 82 9.29 -7.91 4.26
C LYS A 82 7.88 -7.76 4.82
N THR A 83 7.70 -8.17 6.06
CA THR A 83 6.43 -8.02 6.78
C THR A 83 6.65 -7.46 8.18
N ARG A 84 5.69 -6.67 8.66
CA ARG A 84 5.60 -6.24 10.05
C ARG A 84 4.15 -5.94 10.42
N THR A 85 3.82 -5.97 11.71
CA THR A 85 2.55 -5.43 12.19
C THR A 85 2.64 -3.90 12.28
N SER A 86 1.70 -3.20 11.68
CA SER A 86 1.66 -1.73 11.70
C SER A 86 0.23 -1.22 11.60
N HIS A 87 -0.17 -0.33 12.50
CA HIS A 87 -1.50 0.30 12.53
C HIS A 87 -2.68 -0.70 12.56
N GLY A 88 -2.49 -1.88 13.14
CA GLY A 88 -3.50 -2.95 13.18
C GLY A 88 -3.60 -3.77 11.89
N PHE A 89 -2.69 -3.59 10.95
CA PHE A 89 -2.59 -4.34 9.70
C PHE A 89 -1.32 -5.17 9.66
N LEU A 90 -1.31 -6.19 8.81
CA LEU A 90 -0.10 -6.80 8.31
C LEU A 90 0.45 -5.89 7.19
N HIS A 91 1.50 -5.15 7.47
CA HIS A 91 2.19 -4.32 6.48
C HIS A 91 3.20 -5.19 5.71
N VAL A 92 2.95 -5.38 4.43
CA VAL A 92 3.83 -6.11 3.49
C VAL A 92 4.46 -5.08 2.56
N TYR A 93 5.79 -5.09 2.48
CA TYR A 93 6.53 -4.12 1.69
C TYR A 93 7.85 -4.71 1.19
N GLY A 94 8.47 -4.05 0.24
CA GLY A 94 9.76 -4.48 -0.28
C GLY A 94 10.09 -3.95 -1.66
N GLU A 95 10.99 -4.64 -2.34
CA GLU A 95 11.51 -4.27 -3.66
C GLU A 95 11.19 -5.32 -4.69
N LEU A 96 10.93 -4.87 -5.92
CA LEU A 96 10.81 -5.73 -7.08
C LEU A 96 12.18 -5.99 -7.71
N ASP A 97 12.32 -7.13 -8.36
CA ASP A 97 13.40 -7.35 -9.31
C ASP A 97 13.42 -6.22 -10.36
N ALA A 98 14.62 -5.78 -10.76
CA ALA A 98 14.79 -4.69 -11.72
C ALA A 98 14.05 -4.91 -13.06
N ARG A 99 13.87 -6.16 -13.48
CA ARG A 99 13.10 -6.53 -14.68
C ARG A 99 11.61 -6.15 -14.57
N TYR A 100 11.11 -6.05 -13.35
CA TYR A 100 9.72 -5.72 -13.03
C TYR A 100 9.54 -4.28 -12.54
N SER A 101 10.59 -3.45 -12.59
CA SER A 101 10.52 -2.04 -12.18
C SER A 101 9.57 -1.18 -13.00
N GLY A 102 9.26 -1.61 -14.24
CA GLY A 102 8.30 -1.00 -15.15
C GLY A 102 6.90 -1.62 -15.10
N SER A 103 6.58 -2.43 -14.09
CA SER A 103 5.24 -3.03 -13.95
C SER A 103 4.15 -1.98 -13.84
N THR A 104 3.01 -2.23 -14.49
CA THR A 104 1.83 -1.35 -14.44
C THR A 104 1.12 -1.44 -13.10
N ALA A 105 1.19 -2.61 -12.45
CA ALA A 105 0.65 -2.83 -11.12
C ALA A 105 1.44 -3.92 -10.38
N VAL A 106 1.38 -3.87 -9.06
CA VAL A 106 1.94 -4.87 -8.15
C VAL A 106 0.83 -5.36 -7.25
N TYR A 107 0.78 -6.67 -7.04
CA TYR A 107 -0.25 -7.29 -6.23
C TYR A 107 0.35 -8.23 -5.19
N LEU A 108 -0.43 -8.48 -4.14
CA LEU A 108 -0.19 -9.53 -3.16
C LEU A 108 -1.38 -10.46 -3.17
N ARG A 109 -1.14 -11.78 -3.11
CA ARG A 109 -2.20 -12.77 -2.95
C ARG A 109 -2.02 -13.50 -1.63
N ALA A 110 -3.02 -13.40 -0.75
CA ALA A 110 -3.04 -14.04 0.56
C ALA A 110 -4.39 -14.72 0.78
N GLY A 111 -4.41 -15.99 1.19
CA GLY A 111 -5.64 -16.74 1.41
C GLY A 111 -6.57 -16.79 0.19
N GLY A 112 -6.04 -16.76 -1.03
CA GLY A 112 -6.82 -16.71 -2.27
C GLY A 112 -7.38 -15.34 -2.64
N VAL A 113 -7.15 -14.30 -1.84
CA VAL A 113 -7.61 -12.92 -2.10
C VAL A 113 -6.45 -12.12 -2.67
N GLY A 114 -6.69 -11.40 -3.77
CA GLY A 114 -5.76 -10.45 -4.37
C GLY A 114 -5.88 -9.06 -3.73
N TYR A 115 -4.76 -8.39 -3.55
CA TYR A 115 -4.65 -7.03 -3.02
C TYR A 115 -3.68 -6.22 -3.89
N GLU A 116 -4.06 -5.01 -4.24
CA GLU A 116 -3.17 -4.10 -4.98
C GLU A 116 -2.24 -3.38 -4.01
N ALA A 117 -0.95 -3.38 -4.32
CA ALA A 117 0.06 -2.69 -3.54
C ALA A 117 0.28 -1.26 -4.07
N PHE A 118 0.61 -0.36 -3.17
CA PHE A 118 0.98 1.01 -3.50
C PHE A 118 2.46 1.07 -3.89
N PRO A 119 2.84 1.76 -4.98
CA PRO A 119 4.24 1.95 -5.36
C PRO A 119 4.94 2.88 -4.37
N ILE A 120 6.14 2.51 -3.92
CA ILE A 120 6.91 3.33 -2.98
C ILE A 120 8.34 3.55 -3.45
N ARG A 121 8.92 4.66 -2.95
CA ARG A 121 10.34 5.01 -3.04
C ARG A 121 10.89 5.42 -1.66
N GLU A 122 10.30 4.89 -0.60
CA GLU A 122 10.67 5.20 0.78
C GLU A 122 11.97 4.47 1.14
N GLU A 123 13.10 5.19 1.19
CA GLU A 123 14.43 4.63 1.48
C GLU A 123 14.48 3.85 2.80
N ALA A 124 13.68 4.24 3.80
CA ALA A 124 13.62 3.53 5.08
C ALA A 124 13.00 2.12 4.98
N LEU A 125 12.27 1.83 3.92
CA LEU A 125 11.63 0.53 3.66
C LEU A 125 12.36 -0.30 2.61
N LEU A 126 13.23 0.34 1.82
CA LEU A 126 13.97 -0.29 0.73
C LEU A 126 15.42 -0.53 1.17
N ASP A 127 15.95 -1.68 0.84
CA ASP A 127 17.38 -1.96 0.97
C ASP A 127 18.05 -1.45 -0.31
N GLU A 128 19.09 -0.70 -0.19
CA GLU A 128 19.92 -0.14 -1.26
C GLU A 128 19.58 -0.60 -2.69
N GLY A 129 18.87 0.18 -3.45
CA GLY A 129 18.55 -0.16 -4.83
C GLY A 129 17.81 0.94 -5.56
N GLU A 130 18.07 1.06 -6.85
CA GLU A 130 17.29 1.87 -7.79
C GLU A 130 15.96 1.16 -8.19
N GLY A 131 15.55 0.15 -7.40
CA GLY A 131 14.41 -0.70 -7.68
C GLY A 131 13.07 0.01 -7.44
N ALA A 132 12.01 -0.53 -8.05
CA ALA A 132 10.64 -0.16 -7.72
C ALA A 132 10.24 -0.84 -6.40
N GLY A 133 9.82 -0.05 -5.43
CA GLY A 133 9.30 -0.55 -4.17
C GLY A 133 7.78 -0.68 -4.18
N PHE A 134 7.28 -1.50 -3.27
CA PHE A 134 5.85 -1.68 -3.05
C PHE A 134 5.52 -1.71 -1.56
N SER A 135 4.29 -1.32 -1.23
CA SER A 135 3.75 -1.33 0.14
C SER A 135 2.26 -1.65 0.11
N ALA A 136 1.82 -2.54 0.99
CA ALA A 136 0.41 -2.85 1.15
C ALA A 136 0.07 -3.13 2.62
N TYR A 137 -1.08 -2.66 3.07
CA TYR A 137 -1.63 -2.93 4.38
C TYR A 137 -2.76 -3.95 4.25
N LEU A 138 -2.46 -5.21 4.55
CA LEU A 138 -3.38 -6.31 4.50
C LEU A 138 -4.12 -6.50 5.83
N PRO A 139 -5.31 -7.11 5.84
CA PRO A 139 -5.95 -7.47 7.09
C PRO A 139 -5.08 -8.45 7.89
N PRO A 140 -5.12 -8.42 9.24
CA PRO A 140 -4.23 -9.21 10.09
C PRO A 140 -4.26 -10.72 9.80
N GLU A 141 -5.42 -11.25 9.43
CA GLU A 141 -5.62 -12.65 9.08
C GLU A 141 -4.83 -13.10 7.83
N ALA A 142 -4.34 -12.17 7.04
CA ALA A 142 -3.44 -12.49 5.92
C ALA A 142 -2.09 -13.06 6.38
N ALA A 143 -1.76 -12.93 7.67
CA ALA A 143 -0.56 -13.52 8.27
C ALA A 143 -0.67 -15.04 8.47
N ASP A 144 -1.88 -15.63 8.42
CA ASP A 144 -2.12 -17.03 8.72
C ASP A 144 -1.63 -18.00 7.63
N GLY A 145 -1.18 -17.47 6.49
CA GLY A 145 -0.74 -18.29 5.36
C GLY A 145 0.33 -17.61 4.50
N PRO A 146 0.73 -18.29 3.42
CA PRO A 146 1.69 -17.75 2.49
C PRO A 146 1.12 -16.52 1.75
N ILE A 147 2.00 -15.56 1.47
CA ILE A 147 1.70 -14.38 0.66
C ILE A 147 2.56 -14.44 -0.59
N GLU A 148 1.92 -14.41 -1.73
CA GLU A 148 2.58 -14.33 -3.03
C GLU A 148 2.67 -12.87 -3.48
N LEU A 149 3.82 -12.49 -4.00
CA LEU A 149 4.04 -11.22 -4.69
C LEU A 149 3.87 -11.45 -6.19
N LEU A 150 3.05 -10.62 -6.81
CA LEU A 150 2.79 -10.68 -8.25
C LEU A 150 3.03 -9.29 -8.86
N ALA A 151 3.45 -9.28 -10.12
CA ALA A 151 3.57 -8.06 -10.91
C ALA A 151 2.87 -8.22 -12.26
N GLU A 152 2.31 -7.12 -12.74
CA GLU A 152 1.66 -7.05 -14.05
C GLU A 152 2.52 -6.25 -15.02
N GLN A 153 2.90 -6.87 -16.14
CA GLN A 153 3.57 -6.24 -17.25
C GLN A 153 2.87 -6.63 -18.55
N ASP A 154 2.59 -5.66 -19.41
CA ASP A 154 1.97 -5.88 -20.71
C ASP A 154 0.70 -6.77 -20.65
N GLY A 155 -0.09 -6.60 -19.59
CA GLY A 155 -1.32 -7.37 -19.35
C GLY A 155 -1.09 -8.81 -18.86
N THR A 156 0.15 -9.19 -18.56
CA THR A 156 0.49 -10.49 -18.00
C THR A 156 0.82 -10.35 -16.51
N VAL A 157 0.12 -11.12 -15.67
CA VAL A 157 0.38 -11.20 -14.23
C VAL A 157 1.31 -12.39 -13.96
N THR A 158 2.42 -12.14 -13.28
CA THR A 158 3.46 -13.14 -12.97
C THR A 158 3.74 -13.19 -11.48
N VAL A 159 3.86 -14.39 -10.90
CA VAL A 159 4.29 -14.59 -9.50
C VAL A 159 5.80 -14.42 -9.42
N LEU A 160 6.28 -13.49 -8.59
CA LEU A 160 7.69 -13.15 -8.42
C LEU A 160 8.33 -13.81 -7.18
N GLY A 161 7.51 -14.17 -6.21
CA GLY A 161 8.01 -14.78 -4.97
C GLY A 161 6.90 -15.02 -3.97
N THR A 162 7.24 -15.76 -2.91
CA THR A 162 6.32 -16.10 -1.83
C THR A 162 7.03 -15.92 -0.49
N ILE A 163 6.34 -15.35 0.49
CA ILE A 163 6.82 -15.23 1.87
C ILE A 163 5.84 -15.91 2.83
N GLN A 164 6.39 -16.53 3.89
CA GLN A 164 5.63 -16.88 5.08
C GLN A 164 5.82 -15.73 6.09
N PRO A 165 4.75 -14.99 6.45
CA PRO A 165 4.85 -13.98 7.49
C PRO A 165 5.32 -14.62 8.80
N ALA A 166 6.30 -14.00 9.45
CA ALA A 166 6.66 -14.43 10.79
C ALA A 166 5.51 -14.02 11.74
N HIS A 167 4.94 -14.98 12.45
CA HIS A 167 4.11 -14.65 13.61
C HIS A 167 5.05 -14.00 14.65
N GLU A 168 4.99 -12.68 14.82
CA GLU A 168 5.52 -12.08 16.01
C GLU A 168 4.68 -12.65 17.18
N ALA A 169 5.30 -13.48 18.00
CA ALA A 169 4.70 -13.88 19.27
C ALA A 169 4.37 -12.57 19.99
N THR A 170 3.10 -12.32 20.22
CA THR A 170 2.64 -11.26 21.11
C THR A 170 3.29 -11.56 22.47
N GLY A 171 4.40 -10.85 22.75
CA GLY A 171 4.97 -10.82 24.09
C GLY A 171 3.93 -10.12 24.97
N ASP A 172 3.45 -10.88 25.97
CA ASP A 172 2.66 -10.36 27.10
C ASP A 172 3.41 -9.26 27.85
#